data_4b93e695e4b76bd662ec79cc672760a0
#
_entry.id   4b93e695e4b76bd662ec79cc672760a0
#
_cell.length_a   1.000
_cell.length_b   1.000
_cell.length_c   1.000
_cell.angle_alpha   90.00
_cell.angle_beta   90.00
_cell.angle_gamma   90.00
#
_symmetry.space_group_name_H-M   'P 1'
#
loop_
_entity.id
_entity.type
_entity.pdbx_description
1 polymer ?
#
loop_
_entity_poly.entity_id
_entity_poly.type
_entity_poly.pdbx_seq_one_letter_code
_entity_poly.pdbx_strand_id
1 'polypeptide(L)'
;MNLHLKALFPSYRYFRSKPTQLSYDSHIFYHHETKEWFSISKHEVSQRDYEWLTVFYTEVTSPLVQASDLWYEFIYSNGDIPSKLTFNKARVIQITFINENPPLEALKEALYNFFQEDTVFLQVAKNQFLLIEPEKHSICEKEDFIALIRTIEADFYVRIHLYLGEFYAINQDFSVKFQREAQWFKECLHLRFAEPYYSFQTIFPILLTEQLPTSILTFIEEQIIIPLKSDKELLETVKTFCECGFNISLTSKKLHMHRNTLTYRLSKFQEITNIHIKNLDGVILVYFASYLWSFLQHAQK
;
A
#
# COMPACT_ATOMS: atom_id res chain seq x y z
N MET A 1 -6.85 13.71 -37.83
CA MET A 1 -5.56 12.97 -38.02
C MET A 1 -4.80 13.65 -39.16
N ASN A 2 -3.67 14.22 -38.87
CA ASN A 2 -2.87 14.95 -39.93
C ASN A 2 -1.99 13.94 -40.68
N LEU A 3 -2.49 13.50 -41.86
CA LEU A 3 -1.83 12.52 -42.72
C LEU A 3 -0.45 12.99 -43.22
N HIS A 4 -0.24 14.31 -43.34
CA HIS A 4 1.02 14.87 -43.78
C HIS A 4 2.13 14.72 -42.75
N LEU A 5 1.81 14.95 -41.46
CA LEU A 5 2.80 14.75 -40.39
C LEU A 5 3.18 13.28 -40.24
N LYS A 6 2.24 12.36 -40.43
CA LYS A 6 2.53 10.93 -40.39
C LYS A 6 3.41 10.45 -41.53
N ALA A 7 3.34 11.11 -42.68
CA ALA A 7 4.21 10.81 -43.83
C ALA A 7 5.64 11.33 -43.63
N LEU A 8 5.80 12.46 -42.93
CA LEU A 8 7.10 13.06 -42.63
C LEU A 8 7.79 12.40 -41.43
N PHE A 9 7.01 12.00 -40.44
CA PHE A 9 7.49 11.42 -39.17
C PHE A 9 6.83 10.07 -38.94
N PRO A 10 7.48 8.96 -39.25
CA PRO A 10 6.95 7.60 -39.06
C PRO A 10 6.50 7.28 -37.66
N SER A 11 7.13 7.86 -36.62
CA SER A 11 6.79 7.72 -35.22
C SER A 11 5.55 8.51 -34.78
N TYR A 12 4.97 9.33 -35.70
CA TYR A 12 3.79 10.14 -35.36
C TYR A 12 2.66 9.31 -34.76
N ARG A 13 2.22 9.70 -33.56
CA ARG A 13 1.06 9.12 -32.88
C ARG A 13 0.06 10.22 -32.55
N TYR A 14 -1.21 9.95 -32.82
CA TYR A 14 -2.32 10.84 -32.59
C TYR A 14 -3.10 10.45 -31.34
N PHE A 15 -3.55 11.45 -30.55
CA PHE A 15 -4.36 11.26 -29.36
C PHE A 15 -5.57 12.20 -29.36
N ARG A 16 -6.75 11.69 -28.99
CA ARG A 16 -7.98 12.50 -28.87
C ARG A 16 -8.05 13.31 -27.58
N SER A 17 -7.34 12.89 -26.53
CA SER A 17 -7.21 13.57 -25.26
C SER A 17 -5.74 13.70 -24.90
N LYS A 18 -5.41 14.53 -23.91
CA LYS A 18 -4.03 14.66 -23.43
C LYS A 18 -3.49 13.28 -23.09
N PRO A 19 -2.38 12.84 -23.72
CA PRO A 19 -1.80 11.56 -23.42
C PRO A 19 -1.34 11.53 -21.98
N THR A 20 -1.76 10.50 -21.24
CA THR A 20 -1.41 10.28 -19.83
C THR A 20 -0.02 9.69 -19.67
N GLN A 21 0.49 9.05 -20.72
CA GLN A 21 1.85 8.51 -20.78
C GLN A 21 2.63 9.34 -21.80
N LEU A 22 3.61 10.08 -21.32
CA LEU A 22 4.50 10.90 -22.12
C LEU A 22 5.83 10.16 -22.23
N SER A 23 6.15 9.67 -23.45
CA SER A 23 7.47 9.08 -23.70
C SER A 23 8.54 10.17 -23.73
N TYR A 24 9.66 9.93 -23.08
CA TYR A 24 10.85 10.82 -23.04
C TYR A 24 11.41 11.16 -24.39
N ASP A 25 11.31 10.20 -25.25
CA ASP A 25 11.92 10.19 -26.55
C ASP A 25 11.04 10.84 -27.60
N SER A 26 9.97 11.52 -27.15
CA SER A 26 9.01 12.15 -28.05
C SER A 26 8.72 13.58 -27.65
N HIS A 27 8.65 14.46 -28.65
CA HIS A 27 8.00 15.75 -28.54
C HIS A 27 6.49 15.55 -28.56
N ILE A 28 5.76 16.22 -27.67
CA ILE A 28 4.32 16.20 -27.64
C ILE A 28 3.78 17.58 -27.95
N PHE A 29 2.92 17.63 -28.94
CA PHE A 29 2.34 18.86 -29.41
C PHE A 29 0.83 18.88 -29.24
N TYR A 30 0.32 20.07 -28.96
CA TYR A 30 -1.10 20.37 -28.89
C TYR A 30 -1.50 21.36 -29.97
N HIS A 31 -2.57 21.04 -30.71
CA HIS A 31 -3.15 21.90 -31.72
C HIS A 31 -4.38 22.61 -31.15
N HIS A 32 -4.32 23.92 -30.99
CA HIS A 32 -5.36 24.72 -30.31
C HIS A 32 -6.71 24.73 -31.07
N GLU A 33 -6.69 24.78 -32.39
CA GLU A 33 -7.92 24.86 -33.17
C GLU A 33 -8.66 23.52 -33.18
N THR A 34 -7.96 22.41 -33.42
CA THR A 34 -8.59 21.08 -33.48
C THR A 34 -8.73 20.41 -32.15
N LYS A 35 -8.10 20.96 -31.09
CA LYS A 35 -8.03 20.38 -29.73
C LYS A 35 -7.46 18.96 -29.72
N GLU A 36 -6.55 18.70 -30.62
CA GLU A 36 -5.92 17.41 -30.82
C GLU A 36 -4.49 17.40 -30.29
N TRP A 37 -4.03 16.22 -29.92
CA TRP A 37 -2.70 15.98 -29.41
C TRP A 37 -1.96 15.01 -30.34
N PHE A 38 -0.65 15.17 -30.46
CA PHE A 38 0.18 14.19 -31.16
C PHE A 38 1.57 14.15 -30.56
N SER A 39 2.27 13.03 -30.77
CA SER A 39 3.69 12.87 -30.42
C SER A 39 4.52 12.47 -31.64
N ILE A 40 5.78 12.88 -31.63
CA ILE A 40 6.79 12.51 -32.61
C ILE A 40 8.10 12.21 -31.89
N SER A 41 8.81 11.13 -32.25
CA SER A 41 10.10 10.80 -31.63
C SER A 41 11.11 11.94 -31.84
N LYS A 42 11.86 12.26 -30.77
CA LYS A 42 12.92 13.28 -30.79
C LYS A 42 14.01 12.97 -31.81
N HIS A 43 14.27 11.67 -32.07
CA HIS A 43 15.27 11.22 -33.05
C HIS A 43 14.86 11.48 -34.47
N GLU A 44 13.58 11.67 -34.76
CA GLU A 44 13.07 11.95 -36.10
C GLU A 44 12.94 13.44 -36.42
N VAL A 45 12.99 14.29 -35.38
CA VAL A 45 12.75 15.73 -35.50
C VAL A 45 14.10 16.46 -35.56
N SER A 46 14.44 17.03 -36.70
CA SER A 46 15.60 17.93 -36.83
C SER A 46 15.34 19.26 -36.10
N GLN A 47 16.39 20.00 -35.77
CA GLN A 47 16.27 21.34 -35.14
C GLN A 47 15.36 22.28 -35.96
N ARG A 48 15.47 22.23 -37.29
CA ARG A 48 14.65 23.03 -38.19
C ARG A 48 13.18 22.60 -38.16
N ASP A 49 12.91 21.29 -38.14
CA ASP A 49 11.56 20.77 -38.06
C ASP A 49 10.91 21.11 -36.72
N TYR A 50 11.69 21.06 -35.63
CA TYR A 50 11.25 21.46 -34.29
C TYR A 50 10.83 22.95 -34.28
N GLU A 51 11.67 23.85 -34.76
CA GLU A 51 11.36 25.28 -34.88
C GLU A 51 10.08 25.52 -35.67
N TRP A 52 9.90 24.80 -36.78
CA TRP A 52 8.70 24.88 -37.59
C TRP A 52 7.46 24.35 -36.88
N LEU A 53 7.56 23.20 -36.22
CA LEU A 53 6.45 22.62 -35.46
C LEU A 53 6.00 23.54 -34.34
N THR A 54 6.90 24.21 -33.63
CA THR A 54 6.57 25.14 -32.54
C THR A 54 5.87 26.42 -32.99
N VAL A 55 5.92 26.75 -34.27
CA VAL A 55 5.14 27.87 -34.84
C VAL A 55 3.63 27.56 -34.92
N PHE A 56 3.28 26.31 -35.23
CA PHE A 56 1.89 25.89 -35.47
C PHE A 56 1.26 25.13 -34.27
N TYR A 57 2.09 24.55 -33.44
CA TYR A 57 1.66 23.69 -32.34
C TYR A 57 2.33 24.13 -31.04
N THR A 58 1.58 24.08 -29.96
CA THR A 58 2.18 24.29 -28.66
C THR A 58 2.83 22.99 -28.20
N GLU A 59 4.15 23.00 -28.08
CA GLU A 59 4.81 21.89 -27.43
C GLU A 59 4.40 21.86 -25.97
N VAL A 60 3.88 20.73 -25.57
CA VAL A 60 3.71 20.44 -24.17
C VAL A 60 5.05 19.90 -23.71
N THR A 61 5.89 20.80 -23.25
CA THR A 61 7.09 20.39 -22.54
C THR A 61 6.63 19.49 -21.41
N SER A 62 7.04 18.23 -21.50
CA SER A 62 6.93 17.34 -20.37
C SER A 62 7.51 18.11 -19.19
N PRO A 63 6.80 18.29 -18.06
CA PRO A 63 7.46 18.80 -16.88
C PRO A 63 8.74 17.99 -16.75
N LEU A 64 9.86 18.67 -16.44
CA LEU A 64 11.15 18.02 -16.19
C LEU A 64 10.86 16.68 -15.56
N VAL A 65 11.27 15.59 -16.23
CA VAL A 65 10.94 14.26 -15.78
C VAL A 65 11.25 14.18 -14.32
N GLN A 66 10.23 14.13 -13.55
CA GLN A 66 10.37 14.00 -12.11
C GLN A 66 10.83 12.56 -11.83
N ALA A 67 11.60 12.37 -10.78
CA ALA A 67 11.96 11.03 -10.34
C ALA A 67 10.73 10.12 -10.21
N SER A 68 9.57 10.70 -9.88
CA SER A 68 8.25 10.05 -9.86
C SER A 68 7.87 9.35 -11.16
N ASP A 69 8.12 9.97 -12.32
CA ASP A 69 7.69 9.42 -13.61
C ASP A 69 8.54 8.20 -14.00
N LEU A 70 9.87 8.26 -13.74
CA LEU A 70 10.77 7.13 -13.95
C LEU A 70 10.39 5.93 -13.07
N TRP A 71 10.07 6.19 -11.80
CA TRP A 71 9.64 5.15 -10.89
C TRP A 71 8.28 4.57 -11.29
N TYR A 72 7.34 5.39 -11.76
CA TYR A 72 6.06 4.92 -12.26
C TYR A 72 6.24 3.98 -13.46
N GLU A 73 7.04 4.37 -14.46
CA GLU A 73 7.34 3.54 -15.62
C GLU A 73 8.03 2.23 -15.20
N PHE A 74 9.02 2.29 -14.33
CA PHE A 74 9.73 1.11 -13.84
C PHE A 74 8.80 0.13 -13.11
N ILE A 75 7.91 0.62 -12.25
CA ILE A 75 7.03 -0.23 -11.43
C ILE A 75 5.86 -0.80 -12.23
N TYR A 76 5.25 -0.01 -13.13
CA TYR A 76 3.98 -0.36 -13.78
C TYR A 76 4.07 -0.67 -15.27
N SER A 77 5.10 -0.22 -15.96
CA SER A 77 5.20 -0.28 -17.44
C SER A 77 6.39 -1.09 -17.94
N ASN A 78 7.05 -1.86 -17.06
CA ASN A 78 8.31 -2.57 -17.37
C ASN A 78 9.39 -1.63 -17.94
N GLY A 79 9.43 -0.40 -17.46
CA GLY A 79 10.46 0.57 -17.80
C GLY A 79 11.85 0.19 -17.28
N ASP A 80 12.85 0.92 -17.72
CA ASP A 80 14.21 0.75 -17.26
C ASP A 80 14.35 1.15 -15.77
N ILE A 81 15.36 0.58 -15.10
CA ILE A 81 15.72 0.99 -13.75
C ILE A 81 16.08 2.49 -13.76
N PRO A 82 15.51 3.31 -12.87
CA PRO A 82 15.80 4.75 -12.84
C PRO A 82 17.30 5.07 -12.80
N SER A 83 17.79 5.87 -13.74
CA SER A 83 19.23 6.00 -14.06
C SER A 83 20.04 6.88 -13.10
N LYS A 84 19.46 7.48 -12.06
CA LYS A 84 20.15 8.38 -11.13
C LYS A 84 19.90 8.01 -9.67
N LEU A 85 20.03 6.72 -9.35
CA LEU A 85 19.82 6.25 -8.00
C LEU A 85 21.07 6.48 -7.13
N THR A 86 20.87 7.05 -5.95
CA THR A 86 21.88 7.18 -4.91
C THR A 86 21.88 6.00 -3.93
N PHE A 87 21.00 5.01 -4.16
CA PHE A 87 20.78 3.86 -3.28
C PHE A 87 20.48 2.57 -4.10
N ASN A 88 20.82 1.43 -3.49
CA ASN A 88 20.70 0.12 -4.15
C ASN A 88 19.50 -0.71 -3.68
N LYS A 89 18.87 -0.30 -2.58
CA LYS A 89 17.70 -0.94 -2.02
C LYS A 89 16.66 0.10 -1.63
N ALA A 90 15.40 -0.24 -1.81
CA ALA A 90 14.27 0.56 -1.39
C ALA A 90 13.09 -0.33 -0.98
N ARG A 91 12.17 0.25 -0.24
CA ARG A 91 10.82 -0.30 -0.04
C ARG A 91 9.78 0.63 -0.62
N VAL A 92 8.61 0.06 -0.91
CA VAL A 92 7.46 0.84 -1.35
C VAL A 92 6.44 0.90 -0.22
N ILE A 93 6.14 2.11 0.22
CA ILE A 93 5.06 2.36 1.18
C ILE A 93 3.84 2.76 0.38
N GLN A 94 2.72 2.06 0.60
CA GLN A 94 1.47 2.30 -0.11
C GLN A 94 0.48 2.97 0.84
N ILE A 95 -0.11 4.09 0.41
CA ILE A 95 -1.12 4.82 1.17
C ILE A 95 -2.39 4.88 0.35
N THR A 96 -3.50 4.45 0.97
CA THR A 96 -4.83 4.52 0.36
C THR A 96 -5.76 5.32 1.25
N PHE A 97 -6.36 6.38 0.71
CA PHE A 97 -7.39 7.17 1.38
C PHE A 97 -8.76 6.52 1.19
N ILE A 98 -9.53 6.44 2.28
CA ILE A 98 -10.85 5.80 2.28
C ILE A 98 -11.91 6.78 1.79
N ASN A 99 -11.81 8.03 2.20
CA ASN A 99 -12.80 9.08 1.93
C ASN A 99 -12.23 10.13 0.96
N GLU A 100 -12.20 11.38 1.39
CA GLU A 100 -11.62 12.48 0.63
C GLU A 100 -10.11 12.54 0.79
N ASN A 101 -9.41 13.03 -0.22
CA ASN A 101 -7.97 13.24 -0.13
C ASN A 101 -7.67 14.64 0.40
N PRO A 102 -6.60 14.79 1.18
CA PRO A 102 -6.09 16.11 1.53
C PRO A 102 -5.53 16.82 0.28
N PRO A 103 -5.34 18.16 0.35
CA PRO A 103 -4.61 18.87 -0.68
C PRO A 103 -3.23 18.23 -0.91
N LEU A 104 -2.91 17.93 -2.16
CA LEU A 104 -1.72 17.13 -2.54
C LEU A 104 -0.42 17.72 -1.98
N GLU A 105 -0.24 19.03 -2.08
CA GLU A 105 0.99 19.69 -1.61
C GLU A 105 1.12 19.65 -0.08
N ALA A 106 0.02 19.82 0.65
CA ALA A 106 0.03 19.70 2.11
C ALA A 106 0.32 18.25 2.56
N LEU A 107 -0.21 17.25 1.85
CA LEU A 107 0.12 15.84 2.10
C LEU A 107 1.61 15.56 1.85
N LYS A 108 2.15 16.05 0.74
CA LYS A 108 3.58 15.90 0.43
C LYS A 108 4.45 16.52 1.52
N GLU A 109 4.14 17.74 1.95
CA GLU A 109 4.86 18.42 3.02
C GLU A 109 4.85 17.60 4.32
N ALA A 110 3.68 17.11 4.74
CA ALA A 110 3.56 16.28 5.93
C ALA A 110 4.39 14.99 5.82
N LEU A 111 4.38 14.34 4.65
CA LEU A 111 5.14 13.12 4.40
C LEU A 111 6.66 13.40 4.34
N TYR A 112 7.11 14.46 3.67
CA TYR A 112 8.53 14.82 3.62
C TYR A 112 9.10 15.25 4.98
N ASN A 113 8.27 15.75 5.90
CA ASN A 113 8.69 16.02 7.27
C ASN A 113 8.97 14.72 8.07
N PHE A 114 8.31 13.63 7.72
CA PHE A 114 8.52 12.32 8.34
C PHE A 114 9.63 11.52 7.63
N PHE A 115 9.56 11.48 6.29
CA PHE A 115 10.53 10.80 5.44
C PHE A 115 11.65 11.77 5.04
N GLN A 116 12.81 11.25 4.67
CA GLN A 116 13.93 12.06 4.24
C GLN A 116 13.80 12.51 2.78
N GLU A 117 14.60 13.50 2.37
CA GLU A 117 14.59 14.15 1.05
C GLU A 117 14.74 13.20 -0.16
N ASP A 118 15.37 12.03 0.03
CA ASP A 118 15.57 11.06 -1.06
C ASP A 118 14.33 10.18 -1.33
N THR A 119 13.27 10.31 -0.53
CA THR A 119 12.03 9.54 -0.73
C THR A 119 11.27 10.08 -1.92
N VAL A 120 10.89 9.19 -2.85
CA VAL A 120 10.14 9.58 -4.04
C VAL A 120 8.65 9.37 -3.81
N PHE A 121 7.88 10.44 -4.02
CA PHE A 121 6.43 10.42 -3.89
C PHE A 121 5.77 10.25 -5.26
N LEU A 122 4.84 9.27 -5.37
CA LEU A 122 4.04 9.03 -6.57
C LEU A 122 2.55 9.05 -6.23
N GLN A 123 1.76 9.74 -7.03
CA GLN A 123 0.31 9.57 -7.04
C GLN A 123 -0.06 8.60 -8.18
N VAL A 124 -0.55 7.41 -7.83
CA VAL A 124 -0.88 6.36 -8.81
C VAL A 124 -2.36 6.31 -9.15
N ALA A 125 -3.22 6.78 -8.24
CA ALA A 125 -4.64 6.97 -8.48
C ALA A 125 -5.14 8.17 -7.66
N LYS A 126 -6.41 8.55 -7.84
CA LYS A 126 -7.01 9.69 -7.13
C LYS A 126 -6.77 9.60 -5.61
N ASN A 127 -6.93 8.41 -5.04
CA ASN A 127 -6.83 8.16 -3.59
C ASN A 127 -5.70 7.20 -3.21
N GLN A 128 -4.73 6.95 -4.11
CA GLN A 128 -3.64 6.02 -3.87
C GLN A 128 -2.29 6.68 -4.15
N PHE A 129 -1.39 6.54 -3.20
CA PHE A 129 -0.07 7.13 -3.24
C PHE A 129 0.97 6.08 -2.88
N LEU A 130 2.15 6.20 -3.48
CA LEU A 130 3.32 5.40 -3.17
C LEU A 130 4.45 6.31 -2.73
N LEU A 131 5.21 5.83 -1.75
CA LEU A 131 6.51 6.42 -1.41
C LEU A 131 7.58 5.35 -1.63
N ILE A 132 8.58 5.69 -2.43
CA ILE A 132 9.77 4.85 -2.60
C ILE A 132 10.80 5.33 -1.59
N GLU A 133 10.99 4.56 -0.54
CA GLU A 133 11.90 4.89 0.56
C GLU A 133 13.20 4.11 0.43
N PRO A 134 14.35 4.79 0.32
CA PRO A 134 15.67 4.15 0.34
C PRO A 134 15.96 3.43 1.66
N GLU A 135 16.69 2.31 1.59
CA GLU A 135 17.22 1.65 2.81
C GLU A 135 18.25 2.56 3.48
N LYS A 136 18.00 2.88 4.74
CA LYS A 136 18.86 3.74 5.57
C LYS A 136 19.15 3.07 6.91
N HIS A 137 20.14 3.61 7.63
CA HIS A 137 20.55 3.06 8.93
C HIS A 137 19.57 3.34 10.07
N SER A 138 18.70 4.35 9.96
CA SER A 138 17.65 4.60 10.95
C SER A 138 16.41 3.78 10.61
N ILE A 139 16.03 2.87 11.48
CA ILE A 139 14.86 2.02 11.33
C ILE A 139 13.71 2.72 12.04
N CYS A 140 12.69 3.15 11.30
CA CYS A 140 11.40 3.49 11.88
C CYS A 140 10.70 2.21 12.32
N GLU A 141 10.19 2.20 13.54
CA GLU A 141 9.43 1.09 14.09
C GLU A 141 7.93 1.20 13.71
N LYS A 142 7.18 0.14 13.97
CA LYS A 142 5.73 0.10 13.71
C LYS A 142 5.00 1.28 14.37
N GLU A 143 5.39 1.63 15.57
CA GLU A 143 4.82 2.70 16.39
C GLU A 143 4.95 4.07 15.72
N ASP A 144 6.05 4.31 15.02
CA ASP A 144 6.29 5.57 14.27
C ASP A 144 5.31 5.71 13.11
N PHE A 145 5.07 4.61 12.37
CA PHE A 145 4.07 4.61 11.27
C PHE A 145 2.64 4.76 11.79
N ILE A 146 2.32 4.17 12.93
CA ILE A 146 1.02 4.36 13.58
C ILE A 146 0.86 5.83 14.02
N ALA A 147 1.90 6.46 14.54
CA ALA A 147 1.90 7.87 14.88
C ALA A 147 1.70 8.75 13.64
N LEU A 148 2.42 8.46 12.55
CA LEU A 148 2.26 9.14 11.26
C LEU A 148 0.81 9.05 10.75
N ILE A 149 0.22 7.85 10.74
CA ILE A 149 -1.16 7.65 10.33
C ILE A 149 -2.11 8.54 11.14
N ARG A 150 -1.98 8.53 12.46
CA ARG A 150 -2.81 9.34 13.37
C ARG A 150 -2.66 10.84 13.12
N THR A 151 -1.44 11.29 12.85
CA THR A 151 -1.16 12.69 12.52
C THR A 151 -1.86 13.09 11.23
N ILE A 152 -1.69 12.30 10.15
CA ILE A 152 -2.35 12.57 8.87
C ILE A 152 -3.88 12.56 9.02
N GLU A 153 -4.43 11.58 9.74
CA GLU A 153 -5.87 11.48 9.96
C GLU A 153 -6.42 12.68 10.76
N ALA A 154 -5.67 13.14 11.76
CA ALA A 154 -6.07 14.27 12.59
C ALA A 154 -5.94 15.63 11.87
N ASP A 155 -4.84 15.86 11.16
CA ASP A 155 -4.54 17.14 10.52
C ASP A 155 -5.43 17.39 9.29
N PHE A 156 -5.76 16.31 8.56
CA PHE A 156 -6.53 16.42 7.32
C PHE A 156 -7.98 15.93 7.43
N TYR A 157 -8.41 15.44 8.59
CA TYR A 157 -9.76 14.89 8.81
C TYR A 157 -10.12 13.75 7.85
N VAL A 158 -9.15 12.91 7.53
CA VAL A 158 -9.27 11.79 6.59
C VAL A 158 -9.12 10.45 7.30
N ARG A 159 -9.35 9.35 6.56
CA ARG A 159 -9.00 7.99 6.98
C ARG A 159 -8.10 7.37 5.94
N ILE A 160 -7.01 6.75 6.40
CA ILE A 160 -6.03 6.12 5.52
C ILE A 160 -5.75 4.67 5.93
N HIS A 161 -5.33 3.89 4.96
CA HIS A 161 -4.64 2.63 5.16
C HIS A 161 -3.22 2.77 4.62
N LEU A 162 -2.24 2.34 5.40
CA LEU A 162 -0.83 2.34 5.05
C LEU A 162 -0.29 0.92 5.06
N TYR A 163 0.31 0.50 3.94
CA TYR A 163 1.08 -0.74 3.84
C TYR A 163 2.56 -0.43 3.77
N LEU A 164 3.32 -1.00 4.70
CA LEU A 164 4.77 -0.91 4.76
C LEU A 164 5.38 -2.10 4.02
N GLY A 165 5.96 -1.85 2.85
CA GLY A 165 6.65 -2.88 2.06
C GLY A 165 8.01 -3.28 2.64
N GLU A 166 8.53 -4.40 2.16
CA GLU A 166 9.87 -4.89 2.52
C GLU A 166 10.96 -4.21 1.68
N PHE A 167 12.18 -4.16 2.22
CA PHE A 167 13.33 -3.62 1.48
C PHE A 167 13.83 -4.62 0.45
N TYR A 168 13.78 -4.25 -0.83
CA TYR A 168 14.27 -5.04 -1.94
C TYR A 168 15.43 -4.34 -2.66
N ALA A 169 16.36 -5.14 -3.21
CA ALA A 169 17.34 -4.64 -4.15
C ALA A 169 16.63 -4.12 -5.41
N ILE A 170 17.07 -2.95 -5.91
CA ILE A 170 16.52 -2.34 -7.11
C ILE A 170 17.13 -3.02 -8.32
N ASN A 171 16.42 -3.99 -8.85
CA ASN A 171 16.75 -4.77 -10.02
C ASN A 171 15.47 -5.07 -10.82
N GLN A 172 15.55 -5.87 -11.87
CA GLN A 172 14.39 -6.20 -12.72
C GLN A 172 13.25 -6.91 -11.96
N ASP A 173 13.54 -7.57 -10.82
CA ASP A 173 12.51 -8.25 -10.02
C ASP A 173 11.80 -7.30 -9.05
N PHE A 174 12.27 -6.06 -8.88
CA PHE A 174 11.72 -5.11 -7.91
C PHE A 174 10.23 -4.84 -8.15
N SER A 175 9.85 -4.58 -9.40
CA SER A 175 8.46 -4.32 -9.77
C SER A 175 7.57 -5.54 -9.49
N VAL A 176 8.03 -6.75 -9.76
CA VAL A 176 7.30 -7.99 -9.50
C VAL A 176 7.07 -8.19 -7.99
N LYS A 177 8.09 -7.92 -7.17
CA LYS A 177 7.99 -8.01 -5.71
C LYS A 177 7.01 -6.99 -5.15
N PHE A 178 7.09 -5.74 -5.63
CA PHE A 178 6.13 -4.70 -5.27
C PHE A 178 4.69 -5.07 -5.68
N GLN A 179 4.47 -5.52 -6.93
CA GLN A 179 3.14 -5.88 -7.40
C GLN A 179 2.51 -7.01 -6.57
N ARG A 180 3.32 -7.97 -6.13
CA ARG A 180 2.88 -9.01 -5.20
C ARG A 180 2.40 -8.44 -3.86
N GLU A 181 3.17 -7.52 -3.27
CA GLU A 181 2.77 -6.85 -2.02
C GLU A 181 1.53 -5.98 -2.22
N ALA A 182 1.43 -5.27 -3.35
CA ALA A 182 0.25 -4.47 -3.69
C ALA A 182 -1.01 -5.32 -3.83
N GLN A 183 -0.88 -6.52 -4.40
CA GLN A 183 -1.97 -7.48 -4.49
C GLN A 183 -2.42 -7.94 -3.10
N TRP A 184 -1.49 -8.32 -2.23
CA TRP A 184 -1.80 -8.72 -0.84
C TRP A 184 -2.48 -7.58 -0.06
N PHE A 185 -1.96 -6.36 -0.19
CA PHE A 185 -2.58 -5.20 0.45
C PHE A 185 -4.00 -4.98 -0.04
N LYS A 186 -4.23 -5.05 -1.35
CA LYS A 186 -5.55 -4.95 -1.95
C LYS A 186 -6.52 -6.02 -1.42
N GLU A 187 -6.09 -7.26 -1.31
CA GLU A 187 -6.88 -8.36 -0.73
C GLU A 187 -7.27 -8.03 0.71
N CYS A 188 -6.34 -7.59 1.55
CA CYS A 188 -6.61 -7.19 2.92
C CYS A 188 -7.58 -6.01 3.05
N LEU A 189 -7.51 -5.02 2.15
CA LEU A 189 -8.46 -3.89 2.12
C LEU A 189 -9.90 -4.36 1.84
N HIS A 190 -10.08 -5.36 0.99
CA HIS A 190 -11.41 -5.95 0.73
C HIS A 190 -12.00 -6.65 1.95
N LEU A 191 -11.16 -7.21 2.81
CA LEU A 191 -11.57 -7.89 4.04
C LEU A 191 -11.96 -6.93 5.17
N ARG A 192 -11.81 -5.62 4.97
CA ARG A 192 -12.19 -4.55 5.90
C ARG A 192 -11.67 -4.74 7.32
N PHE A 193 -10.41 -5.14 7.46
CA PHE A 193 -9.77 -5.14 8.78
C PHE A 193 -9.71 -3.72 9.33
N ALA A 194 -9.97 -3.60 10.64
CA ALA A 194 -10.12 -2.30 11.30
C ALA A 194 -8.80 -1.54 11.51
N GLU A 195 -7.66 -2.20 11.33
CA GLU A 195 -6.35 -1.60 11.56
C GLU A 195 -5.91 -0.77 10.35
N PRO A 196 -5.40 0.45 10.54
CA PRO A 196 -4.95 1.28 9.43
C PRO A 196 -3.53 0.97 8.94
N TYR A 197 -2.73 0.22 9.73
CA TYR A 197 -1.35 -0.16 9.43
C TYR A 197 -1.26 -1.61 8.99
N TYR A 198 -0.58 -1.85 7.87
CA TYR A 198 -0.32 -3.15 7.29
C TYR A 198 1.17 -3.33 6.99
N SER A 199 1.67 -4.52 7.18
CA SER A 199 2.98 -5.03 6.73
C SER A 199 2.83 -6.52 6.43
N PHE A 200 3.80 -7.14 5.77
CA PHE A 200 3.72 -8.58 5.52
C PHE A 200 3.49 -9.37 6.81
N GLN A 201 4.14 -9.00 7.90
CA GLN A 201 3.97 -9.67 9.19
C GLN A 201 2.54 -9.57 9.73
N THR A 202 1.89 -8.41 9.57
CA THR A 202 0.51 -8.21 10.08
C THR A 202 -0.55 -8.84 9.19
N ILE A 203 -0.32 -8.92 7.88
CA ILE A 203 -1.27 -9.47 6.92
C ILE A 203 -1.11 -10.98 6.70
N PHE A 204 0.05 -11.54 7.00
CA PHE A 204 0.33 -12.97 6.77
C PHE A 204 -0.71 -13.91 7.40
N PRO A 205 -1.11 -13.74 8.68
CA PRO A 205 -2.15 -14.57 9.27
C PRO A 205 -3.51 -14.45 8.57
N ILE A 206 -3.81 -13.25 8.06
CA ILE A 206 -5.05 -12.96 7.33
C ILE A 206 -5.06 -13.73 6.01
N LEU A 207 -4.01 -13.54 5.20
CA LEU A 207 -3.85 -14.22 3.92
C LEU A 207 -3.85 -15.74 4.06
N LEU A 208 -3.23 -16.25 5.13
CA LEU A 208 -3.18 -17.67 5.40
C LEU A 208 -4.56 -18.23 5.78
N THR A 209 -5.34 -17.47 6.57
CA THR A 209 -6.71 -17.86 6.95
C THR A 209 -7.60 -18.05 5.72
N GLU A 210 -7.46 -17.20 4.70
CA GLU A 210 -8.23 -17.32 3.45
C GLU A 210 -7.86 -18.56 2.61
N GLN A 211 -6.64 -19.07 2.79
CA GLN A 211 -6.16 -20.27 2.09
C GLN A 211 -6.45 -21.57 2.85
N LEU A 212 -7.00 -21.49 4.07
CA LEU A 212 -7.33 -22.70 4.84
C LEU A 212 -8.48 -23.47 4.21
N PRO A 213 -8.39 -24.82 4.15
CA PRO A 213 -9.50 -25.66 3.73
C PRO A 213 -10.77 -25.40 4.57
N THR A 214 -11.93 -25.45 3.93
CA THR A 214 -13.23 -25.25 4.60
C THR A 214 -13.41 -26.16 5.81
N SER A 215 -12.91 -27.40 5.76
CA SER A 215 -12.97 -28.33 6.90
C SER A 215 -12.22 -27.83 8.14
N ILE A 216 -11.09 -27.13 7.94
CA ILE A 216 -10.33 -26.52 9.04
C ILE A 216 -11.06 -25.30 9.59
N LEU A 217 -11.58 -24.46 8.68
CA LEU A 217 -12.37 -23.28 9.07
C LEU A 217 -13.61 -23.68 9.90
N THR A 218 -14.37 -24.68 9.43
CA THR A 218 -15.54 -25.23 10.15
C THR A 218 -15.15 -25.76 11.53
N PHE A 219 -14.03 -26.50 11.61
CA PHE A 219 -13.55 -27.00 12.89
C PHE A 219 -13.21 -25.90 13.88
N ILE A 220 -12.51 -24.83 13.43
CA ILE A 220 -12.19 -23.66 14.26
C ILE A 220 -13.49 -22.98 14.71
N GLU A 221 -14.45 -22.83 13.81
CA GLU A 221 -15.74 -22.23 14.12
C GLU A 221 -16.49 -23.02 15.19
N GLU A 222 -16.61 -24.33 15.03
CA GLU A 222 -17.30 -25.22 15.97
C GLU A 222 -16.62 -25.31 17.34
N GLN A 223 -15.30 -25.39 17.37
CA GLN A 223 -14.55 -25.64 18.61
C GLN A 223 -14.19 -24.38 19.38
N ILE A 224 -14.12 -23.20 18.71
CA ILE A 224 -13.66 -21.97 19.33
C ILE A 224 -14.72 -20.87 19.24
N ILE A 225 -15.20 -20.59 18.04
CA ILE A 225 -16.02 -19.39 17.79
C ILE A 225 -17.42 -19.57 18.37
N ILE A 226 -18.08 -20.70 18.08
CA ILE A 226 -19.44 -20.97 18.56
C ILE A 226 -19.49 -21.04 20.09
N PRO A 227 -18.59 -21.76 20.79
CA PRO A 227 -18.58 -21.78 22.26
C PRO A 227 -18.36 -20.41 22.92
N LEU A 228 -17.64 -19.51 22.24
CA LEU A 228 -17.35 -18.17 22.74
C LEU A 228 -18.34 -17.09 22.26
N LYS A 229 -19.36 -17.47 21.49
CA LYS A 229 -20.32 -16.52 20.88
C LYS A 229 -21.04 -15.65 21.94
N SER A 230 -21.27 -16.19 23.12
CA SER A 230 -21.87 -15.47 24.28
C SER A 230 -20.88 -14.58 25.04
N ASP A 231 -19.58 -14.76 24.87
CA ASP A 231 -18.53 -14.04 25.60
C ASP A 231 -17.43 -13.56 24.62
N LYS A 232 -17.80 -12.61 23.76
CA LYS A 232 -16.92 -12.06 22.72
C LYS A 232 -15.63 -11.46 23.28
N GLU A 233 -15.71 -10.87 24.46
CA GLU A 233 -14.54 -10.26 25.12
C GLU A 233 -13.50 -11.29 25.54
N LEU A 234 -13.89 -12.56 25.67
CA LEU A 234 -12.96 -13.60 26.10
C LEU A 234 -11.93 -13.91 25.02
N LEU A 235 -12.36 -14.03 23.75
CA LEU A 235 -11.45 -14.25 22.62
C LEU A 235 -10.51 -13.05 22.42
N GLU A 236 -11.02 -11.82 22.48
CA GLU A 236 -10.20 -10.60 22.41
C GLU A 236 -9.19 -10.50 23.57
N THR A 237 -9.60 -10.94 24.78
CA THR A 237 -8.68 -11.02 25.92
C THR A 237 -7.52 -11.96 25.66
N VAL A 238 -7.80 -13.15 25.09
CA VAL A 238 -6.76 -14.15 24.79
C VAL A 238 -5.87 -13.68 23.64
N LYS A 239 -6.44 -13.09 22.57
CA LYS A 239 -5.69 -12.47 21.48
C LYS A 239 -4.71 -11.42 22.02
N THR A 240 -5.20 -10.49 22.84
CA THR A 240 -4.35 -9.44 23.44
C THR A 240 -3.26 -10.02 24.33
N PHE A 241 -3.54 -11.13 25.04
CA PHE A 241 -2.53 -11.83 25.83
C PHE A 241 -1.41 -12.42 24.96
N CYS A 242 -1.77 -13.00 23.81
CA CYS A 242 -0.79 -13.49 22.84
C CYS A 242 0.05 -12.34 22.26
N GLU A 243 -0.58 -11.25 21.85
CA GLU A 243 0.08 -10.04 21.31
C GLU A 243 1.03 -9.38 22.31
N CYS A 244 0.72 -9.47 23.61
CA CYS A 244 1.57 -9.00 24.69
C CYS A 244 2.69 -9.99 25.09
N GLY A 245 3.00 -10.99 24.25
CA GLY A 245 4.05 -11.97 24.51
C GLY A 245 3.79 -12.82 25.75
N PHE A 246 2.53 -13.16 26.03
CA PHE A 246 2.09 -13.96 27.20
C PHE A 246 2.38 -13.30 28.56
N ASN A 247 2.56 -11.98 28.56
CA ASN A 247 2.87 -11.22 29.77
C ASN A 247 1.58 -10.73 30.44
N ILE A 248 1.22 -11.38 31.57
CA ILE A 248 0.01 -11.04 32.34
C ILE A 248 0.00 -9.57 32.76
N SER A 249 1.14 -9.03 33.23
CA SER A 249 1.21 -7.66 33.71
C SER A 249 1.03 -6.64 32.56
N LEU A 250 1.62 -6.88 31.40
CA LEU A 250 1.47 -6.03 30.24
C LEU A 250 0.03 -6.09 29.69
N THR A 251 -0.51 -7.30 29.58
CA THR A 251 -1.90 -7.52 29.12
C THR A 251 -2.91 -6.87 30.04
N SER A 252 -2.73 -7.01 31.36
CA SER A 252 -3.62 -6.39 32.36
C SER A 252 -3.65 -4.87 32.23
N LYS A 253 -2.47 -4.25 31.99
CA LYS A 253 -2.36 -2.81 31.74
C LYS A 253 -3.06 -2.42 30.42
N LYS A 254 -2.80 -3.16 29.34
CA LYS A 254 -3.38 -2.89 28.02
C LYS A 254 -4.91 -3.02 28.02
N LEU A 255 -5.46 -3.99 28.77
CA LEU A 255 -6.90 -4.23 28.89
C LEU A 255 -7.56 -3.49 30.05
N HIS A 256 -6.82 -2.67 30.81
CA HIS A 256 -7.32 -1.95 31.97
C HIS A 256 -8.03 -2.85 33.00
N MET A 257 -7.53 -4.07 33.22
CA MET A 257 -8.11 -5.03 34.17
C MET A 257 -7.12 -5.51 35.21
N HIS A 258 -7.63 -5.99 36.34
CA HIS A 258 -6.78 -6.58 37.39
C HIS A 258 -6.20 -7.93 36.92
N ARG A 259 -4.95 -8.24 37.30
CA ARG A 259 -4.26 -9.50 36.94
C ARG A 259 -5.05 -10.76 37.29
N ASN A 260 -5.77 -10.77 38.41
CA ASN A 260 -6.58 -11.92 38.81
C ASN A 260 -7.78 -12.12 37.87
N THR A 261 -8.40 -11.04 37.40
CA THR A 261 -9.48 -11.08 36.42
C THR A 261 -8.98 -11.63 35.10
N LEU A 262 -7.78 -11.19 34.65
CA LEU A 262 -7.16 -11.73 33.46
C LEU A 262 -6.88 -13.22 33.58
N THR A 263 -6.27 -13.65 34.71
CA THR A 263 -5.97 -15.06 34.95
C THR A 263 -7.26 -15.92 34.97
N TYR A 264 -8.32 -15.42 35.58
CA TYR A 264 -9.62 -16.09 35.53
C TYR A 264 -10.16 -16.21 34.09
N ARG A 265 -10.11 -15.15 33.32
CA ARG A 265 -10.56 -15.19 31.92
C ARG A 265 -9.75 -16.19 31.08
N LEU A 266 -8.43 -16.23 31.24
CA LEU A 266 -7.59 -17.19 30.51
C LEU A 266 -7.92 -18.64 30.91
N SER A 267 -8.18 -18.92 32.21
CA SER A 267 -8.62 -20.24 32.65
C SER A 267 -10.00 -20.61 32.12
N LYS A 268 -10.95 -19.67 32.14
CA LYS A 268 -12.30 -19.84 31.60
C LYS A 268 -12.25 -20.17 30.11
N PHE A 269 -11.40 -19.49 29.35
CA PHE A 269 -11.20 -19.79 27.92
C PHE A 269 -10.73 -21.24 27.69
N GLN A 270 -9.75 -21.69 28.48
CA GLN A 270 -9.24 -23.05 28.41
C GLN A 270 -10.29 -24.09 28.79
N GLU A 271 -11.13 -23.80 29.83
CA GLU A 271 -12.24 -24.69 30.23
C GLU A 271 -13.30 -24.83 29.10
N ILE A 272 -13.65 -23.73 28.42
CA ILE A 272 -14.66 -23.73 27.38
C ILE A 272 -14.16 -24.40 26.09
N THR A 273 -12.91 -24.12 25.68
CA THR A 273 -12.39 -24.55 24.38
C THR A 273 -11.49 -25.77 24.44
N ASN A 274 -11.07 -26.17 25.65
CA ASN A 274 -10.03 -27.19 25.89
C ASN A 274 -8.69 -26.89 25.19
N ILE A 275 -8.40 -25.60 24.87
CA ILE A 275 -7.19 -25.16 24.19
C ILE A 275 -6.21 -24.58 25.21
N HIS A 276 -5.00 -25.14 25.23
CA HIS A 276 -3.93 -24.69 26.13
C HIS A 276 -3.15 -23.52 25.53
N ILE A 277 -3.46 -22.30 25.96
CA ILE A 277 -2.83 -21.05 25.48
C ILE A 277 -1.43 -20.79 26.06
N LYS A 278 -0.87 -21.72 26.84
CA LYS A 278 0.50 -21.65 27.37
C LYS A 278 1.53 -22.35 26.50
N ASN A 279 1.09 -23.07 25.47
CA ASN A 279 1.94 -23.71 24.49
C ASN A 279 1.76 -23.07 23.11
N LEU A 280 2.76 -23.19 22.24
CA LEU A 280 2.79 -22.57 20.93
C LEU A 280 1.63 -23.05 20.04
N ASP A 281 1.29 -24.33 20.08
CA ASP A 281 0.23 -24.91 19.25
C ASP A 281 -1.14 -24.29 19.54
N GLY A 282 -1.48 -24.16 20.83
CA GLY A 282 -2.72 -23.51 21.24
C GLY A 282 -2.75 -22.03 20.88
N VAL A 283 -1.62 -21.34 21.01
CA VAL A 283 -1.48 -19.92 20.63
C VAL A 283 -1.72 -19.70 19.15
N ILE A 284 -1.08 -20.50 18.29
CA ILE A 284 -1.25 -20.43 16.83
C ILE A 284 -2.73 -20.62 16.48
N LEU A 285 -3.37 -21.64 17.04
CA LEU A 285 -4.77 -21.95 16.78
C LEU A 285 -5.68 -20.78 17.19
N VAL A 286 -5.49 -20.22 18.40
CA VAL A 286 -6.29 -19.08 18.89
C VAL A 286 -6.04 -17.83 18.08
N TYR A 287 -4.79 -17.60 17.64
CA TYR A 287 -4.45 -16.45 16.81
C TYR A 287 -5.21 -16.50 15.49
N PHE A 288 -5.20 -17.63 14.78
CA PHE A 288 -6.01 -17.82 13.57
C PHE A 288 -7.51 -17.73 13.83
N ALA A 289 -8.00 -18.31 14.92
CA ALA A 289 -9.41 -18.20 15.27
C ALA A 289 -9.85 -16.75 15.50
N SER A 290 -8.98 -15.91 16.05
CA SER A 290 -9.29 -14.48 16.24
C SER A 290 -9.42 -13.71 14.91
N TYR A 291 -8.63 -14.05 13.89
CA TYR A 291 -8.79 -13.48 12.56
C TYR A 291 -10.07 -13.97 11.88
N LEU A 292 -10.33 -15.28 11.93
CA LEU A 292 -11.56 -15.86 11.40
C LEU A 292 -12.81 -15.24 12.07
N TRP A 293 -12.77 -15.03 13.37
CA TRP A 293 -13.84 -14.35 14.11
C TRP A 293 -14.09 -12.94 13.58
N SER A 294 -13.04 -12.14 13.41
CA SER A 294 -13.12 -10.78 12.87
C SER A 294 -13.73 -10.79 11.46
N PHE A 295 -13.30 -11.74 10.61
CA PHE A 295 -13.82 -11.93 9.28
C PHE A 295 -15.34 -12.25 9.27
N LEU A 296 -15.78 -13.22 10.07
CA LEU A 296 -17.19 -13.61 10.17
C LEU A 296 -18.09 -12.48 10.68
N GLN A 297 -17.58 -11.63 11.57
CA GLN A 297 -18.31 -10.46 12.06
C GLN A 297 -18.56 -9.40 10.97
N HIS A 298 -17.62 -9.24 10.03
CA HIS A 298 -17.72 -8.28 8.92
C HIS A 298 -18.55 -8.81 7.76
N ALA A 299 -18.59 -10.12 7.55
CA ALA A 299 -19.43 -10.76 6.52
C ALA A 299 -20.92 -10.72 6.84
N GLN A 300 -21.31 -10.46 8.09
CA GLN A 300 -22.71 -10.40 8.54
C GLN A 300 -23.28 -8.96 8.58
N LYS A 301 -22.50 -7.96 8.21
CA LYS A 301 -22.92 -6.54 8.08
C LYS A 301 -23.01 -6.13 6.62
#